data_df5132f71f0985112ab3dd68b537678e
#
_entry.id   df5132f71f0985112ab3dd68b537678e
#
_cell.length_a   1.000
_cell.length_b   1.000
_cell.length_c   1.000
_cell.angle_alpha   90.00
_cell.angle_beta   90.00
_cell.angle_gamma   90.00
#
_symmetry.space_group_name_H-M   'P 1'
#
loop_
_entity.id
_entity.type
_entity.pdbx_description
1 polymer ?
#
loop_
_entity_poly.entity_id
_entity_poly.type
_entity_poly.pdbx_seq_one_letter_code
_entity_poly.pdbx_strand_id
1 'polypeptide(L)'
;MSEPHRSPLAVALHYEKPGAPRVVAKGRGEVGRRIIEAARANDVPLEENPALAEALAQVELEHAIPEALYRAVAEVLAFILRMSGKLA
;
A
#
# COMPACT_ATOMS: atom_id res chain seq x y z
N MET A 1 4.71 14.51 -23.48
CA MET A 1 4.64 14.11 -23.16
C MET A 1 4.51 13.80 -22.36
N SER A 2 4.38 13.60 -22.05
CA SER A 2 4.21 13.25 -21.38
C SER A 2 4.40 12.82 -20.48
N GLU A 3 4.23 12.55 -19.92
CA GLU A 3 4.40 12.05 -19.06
C GLU A 3 4.48 11.25 -18.80
N PRO A 4 4.42 11.00 -18.72
CA PRO A 4 4.46 10.13 -18.38
C PRO A 4 4.74 9.37 -17.78
N HIS A 5 4.88 9.29 -17.90
CA HIS A 5 5.35 8.57 -17.45
C HIS A 5 5.50 8.14 -16.33
N ARG A 6 5.05 8.44 -15.79
CA ARG A 6 5.07 7.92 -14.53
C ARG A 6 4.21 6.77 -14.50
N SER A 7 4.75 5.58 -14.50
CA SER A 7 4.00 4.37 -14.29
C SER A 7 3.53 4.32 -12.85
N PRO A 8 2.28 4.01 -12.60
CA PRO A 8 1.86 3.88 -11.20
C PRO A 8 2.57 2.70 -10.54
N LEU A 9 3.04 2.93 -9.34
CA LEU A 9 3.57 1.88 -8.50
C LEU A 9 2.57 1.65 -7.40
N ALA A 10 2.07 0.43 -7.29
CA ALA A 10 1.12 0.08 -6.25
C ALA A 10 1.69 -1.05 -5.41
N VAL A 11 1.49 -0.96 -4.11
CA VAL A 11 1.88 -2.01 -3.19
C VAL A 11 0.68 -2.28 -2.30
N ALA A 12 0.26 -3.53 -2.25
CA ALA A 12 -0.87 -3.93 -1.42
C ALA A 12 -0.36 -4.59 -0.16
N LEU A 13 -0.94 -4.20 0.96
CA LEU A 13 -0.57 -4.74 2.25
C LEU A 13 -1.74 -5.48 2.86
N HIS A 14 -1.43 -6.57 3.53
CA HIS A 14 -2.41 -7.29 4.33
C HIS A 14 -2.02 -7.13 5.79
N TYR A 15 -2.95 -6.63 6.59
CA TYR A 15 -2.68 -6.39 7.99
C TYR A 15 -3.69 -7.11 8.85
N GLU A 16 -3.18 -7.93 9.73
CA GLU A 16 -4.00 -8.74 10.61
C GLU A 16 -3.32 -8.77 11.97
N LYS A 17 -3.98 -8.18 12.95
CA LYS A 17 -3.40 -8.17 14.28
C LYS A 17 -3.26 -9.58 14.80
N PRO A 18 -2.25 -9.85 15.62
CA PRO A 18 -1.27 -8.91 16.16
C PRO A 18 0.00 -8.78 15.31
N GLY A 19 0.06 -9.38 14.16
CA GLY A 19 1.28 -9.39 13.37
C GLY A 19 1.56 -8.09 12.67
N ALA A 20 2.70 -8.03 12.00
CA ALA A 20 3.06 -6.90 11.18
C ALA A 20 2.41 -7.03 9.81
N PRO A 21 2.16 -5.90 9.12
CA PRO A 21 1.63 -5.99 7.76
C PRO A 21 2.60 -6.74 6.84
N ARG A 22 2.03 -7.42 5.86
CA ARG A 22 2.81 -8.12 4.84
C ARG A 22 2.52 -7.53 3.48
N VAL A 23 3.52 -7.56 2.61
CA VAL A 23 3.31 -7.16 1.22
C VAL A 23 2.71 -8.35 0.48
N VAL A 24 1.51 -8.18 -0.06
CA VAL A 24 0.84 -9.29 -0.74
C VAL A 24 0.73 -9.07 -2.24
N ALA A 25 0.98 -7.86 -2.72
CA ALA A 25 0.99 -7.60 -4.15
C ALA A 25 1.77 -6.33 -4.40
N LYS A 26 2.45 -6.26 -5.53
CA LYS A 26 3.15 -5.06 -5.90
C LYS A 26 3.38 -5.08 -7.40
N GLY A 27 3.48 -3.89 -7.98
CA GLY A 27 3.75 -3.80 -9.41
C GLY A 27 3.71 -2.38 -9.91
N ARG A 28 4.33 -2.20 -11.05
CA ARG A 28 4.35 -0.92 -11.74
C ARG A 28 3.58 -1.02 -13.04
N GLY A 29 3.24 0.13 -13.58
CA GLY A 29 2.59 0.18 -14.88
C GLY A 29 1.26 -0.53 -14.86
N GLU A 30 1.07 -1.42 -15.81
CA GLU A 30 -0.19 -2.11 -15.94
C GLU A 30 -0.54 -2.94 -14.71
N VAL A 31 0.46 -3.60 -14.13
CA VAL A 31 0.23 -4.38 -12.92
C VAL A 31 -0.19 -3.46 -11.77
N GLY A 32 0.50 -2.32 -11.64
CA GLY A 32 0.12 -1.36 -10.61
C GLY A 32 -1.29 -0.85 -10.80
N ARG A 33 -1.67 -0.57 -12.03
CA ARG A 33 -3.01 -0.11 -12.33
C ARG A 33 -4.05 -1.13 -11.93
N ARG A 34 -3.79 -2.41 -12.24
CA ARG A 34 -4.71 -3.47 -11.88
C ARG A 34 -4.86 -3.63 -10.38
N ILE A 35 -3.77 -3.46 -9.64
CA ILE A 35 -3.83 -3.53 -8.19
C ILE A 35 -4.73 -2.43 -7.66
N ILE A 36 -4.57 -1.21 -8.19
CA ILE A 36 -5.38 -0.09 -7.76
C ILE A 36 -6.85 -0.32 -8.10
N GLU A 37 -7.13 -0.81 -9.30
CA GLU A 37 -8.51 -1.08 -9.69
C GLU A 37 -9.14 -2.15 -8.83
N ALA A 38 -8.39 -3.20 -8.52
CA ALA A 38 -8.92 -4.25 -7.65
C ALA A 38 -9.22 -3.71 -6.27
N ALA A 39 -8.35 -2.83 -5.76
CA ALA A 39 -8.59 -2.24 -4.46
C ALA A 39 -9.87 -1.43 -4.45
N ARG A 40 -10.08 -0.63 -5.49
CA ARG A 40 -11.30 0.17 -5.58
C ARG A 40 -12.55 -0.70 -5.68
N ALA A 41 -12.44 -1.75 -6.48
CA ALA A 41 -13.58 -2.64 -6.68
C ALA A 41 -13.97 -3.37 -5.41
N ASN A 42 -13.04 -3.54 -4.49
CA ASN A 42 -13.28 -4.28 -3.26
C ASN A 42 -13.28 -3.39 -2.02
N ASP A 43 -13.38 -2.08 -2.23
CA ASP A 43 -13.45 -1.11 -1.12
C ASP A 43 -12.24 -1.19 -0.19
N VAL A 44 -11.09 -1.50 -0.76
CA VAL A 44 -9.85 -1.48 0.00
C VAL A 44 -9.34 -0.04 0.01
N PRO A 45 -9.02 0.51 1.18
CA PRO A 45 -8.56 1.89 1.24
C PRO A 45 -7.25 2.08 0.47
N LEU A 46 -7.14 3.25 -0.15
CA LEU A 46 -5.95 3.60 -0.91
C LEU A 46 -5.33 4.85 -0.33
N GLU A 47 -4.02 4.85 -0.27
CA GLU A 47 -3.25 6.00 0.18
C GLU A 47 -2.17 6.28 -0.84
N GLU A 48 -2.03 7.52 -1.23
CA GLU A 48 -1.04 7.90 -2.23
C GLU A 48 0.21 8.42 -1.53
N ASN A 49 1.27 7.64 -1.59
CA ASN A 49 2.52 7.99 -0.92
C ASN A 49 3.67 7.36 -1.69
N PRO A 50 4.18 8.09 -2.70
CA PRO A 50 5.20 7.51 -3.57
C PRO A 50 6.47 7.06 -2.85
N ALA A 51 6.93 7.85 -1.89
CA ALA A 51 8.15 7.47 -1.17
C ALA A 51 7.97 6.17 -0.41
N LEU A 52 6.83 6.03 0.26
CA LEU A 52 6.57 4.81 1.01
C LEU A 52 6.38 3.63 0.06
N ALA A 53 5.69 3.85 -1.05
CA ALA A 53 5.49 2.78 -2.02
C ALA A 53 6.83 2.27 -2.55
N GLU A 54 7.76 3.18 -2.84
CA GLU A 54 9.06 2.76 -3.31
C GLU A 54 9.80 1.93 -2.26
N ALA A 55 9.73 2.34 -1.01
CA ALA A 55 10.38 1.59 0.05
C ALA A 55 9.75 0.20 0.21
N LEU A 56 8.42 0.16 0.18
CA LEU A 56 7.71 -1.11 0.34
C LEU A 56 7.92 -2.04 -0.85
N ALA A 57 8.17 -1.48 -2.04
CA ALA A 57 8.38 -2.30 -3.22
C ALA A 57 9.65 -3.15 -3.11
N GLN A 58 10.54 -2.79 -2.18
CA GLN A 58 11.75 -3.58 -1.96
C GLN A 58 11.48 -4.84 -1.14
N VAL A 59 10.34 -4.93 -0.50
CA VAL A 59 10.00 -6.06 0.35
C VAL A 59 9.49 -7.19 -0.53
N GLU A 60 9.96 -8.42 -0.27
CA GLU A 60 9.50 -9.55 -1.06
C GLU A 60 8.07 -9.91 -0.72
N LEU A 61 7.38 -10.46 -1.71
CA LEU A 61 5.99 -10.83 -1.53
C LEU A 61 5.84 -11.80 -0.36
N GLU A 62 4.77 -11.63 0.36
CA GLU A 62 4.39 -12.44 1.52
C GLU A 62 5.28 -12.23 2.73
N HIS A 63 6.23 -11.31 2.65
CA HIS A 63 7.09 -11.01 3.79
C HIS A 63 6.55 -9.83 4.54
N ALA A 64 6.76 -9.85 5.84
CA ALA A 64 6.39 -8.73 6.69
C ALA A 64 7.25 -7.51 6.35
N ILE A 65 6.69 -6.33 6.53
CA ILE A 65 7.47 -5.12 6.30
C ILE A 65 8.58 -5.03 7.34
N PRO A 66 9.72 -4.44 6.97
CA PRO A 66 10.81 -4.32 7.94
C PRO A 66 10.48 -3.29 9.02
N GLU A 67 11.11 -3.47 10.15
CA GLU A 67 10.90 -2.61 11.31
C GLU A 67 11.10 -1.15 10.97
N ALA A 68 12.05 -0.87 10.10
CA ALA A 68 12.35 0.51 9.73
C ALA A 68 11.15 1.23 9.11
N LEU A 69 10.20 0.48 8.57
CA LEU A 69 9.03 1.07 7.95
C LEU A 69 7.78 1.04 8.83
N TYR A 70 7.90 0.50 10.04
CA TYR A 70 6.73 0.36 10.92
C TYR A 70 6.03 1.68 11.16
N ARG A 71 6.79 2.72 11.49
CA ARG A 71 6.17 4.00 11.82
C ARG A 71 5.42 4.59 10.63
N ALA A 72 6.05 4.59 9.47
CA ALA A 72 5.43 5.17 8.29
C ALA A 72 4.15 4.44 7.93
N VAL A 73 4.18 3.10 7.98
CA VAL A 73 3.00 2.32 7.65
C VAL A 73 1.92 2.51 8.71
N ALA A 74 2.33 2.57 9.98
CA ALA A 74 1.36 2.75 11.06
C ALA A 74 0.63 4.08 10.91
N GLU A 75 1.32 5.12 10.48
CA GLU A 75 0.68 6.42 10.29
C GLU A 75 -0.36 6.36 9.19
N VAL A 76 -0.04 5.66 8.10
CA VAL A 76 -1.00 5.50 7.01
C VAL A 76 -2.22 4.71 7.48
N LEU A 77 -1.99 3.62 8.19
CA LEU A 77 -3.11 2.80 8.68
C LEU A 77 -3.99 3.57 9.63
N ALA A 78 -3.37 4.35 10.52
CA ALA A 78 -4.16 5.15 11.47
C ALA A 78 -4.99 6.19 10.74
N PHE A 79 -4.41 6.82 9.72
CA PHE A 79 -5.14 7.80 8.94
C PHE A 79 -6.34 7.16 8.23
N ILE A 80 -6.11 6.01 7.62
CA ILE A 80 -7.16 5.30 6.90
C ILE A 80 -8.29 4.91 7.85
N LEU A 81 -7.95 4.40 9.01
CA LEU A 81 -8.97 3.99 9.97
C LEU A 81 -9.81 5.18 10.45
N ARG A 82 -9.16 6.32 10.67
CA ARG A 82 -9.90 7.51 11.06
C ARG A 82 -10.82 7.98 9.96
N MET A 83 -10.33 7.97 8.73
CA MET A 83 -11.14 8.44 7.60
C MET A 83 -12.30 7.52 7.32
N SER A 84 -12.16 6.25 7.64
CA SER A 84 -13.23 5.31 7.36
C SER A 84 -14.34 5.37 8.42
N GLY A 85 -14.11 6.09 9.50
CA GLY A 85 -15.11 6.18 10.57
C GLY A 85 -15.23 4.95 11.42
N LYS A 86 -14.28 4.05 11.31
CA LYS A 86 -14.35 2.81 12.06
C LYS A 86 -13.97 2.95 13.51
N LEU A 87 -13.45 4.09 13.87
CA LEU A 87 -13.00 4.30 15.23
C LEU A 87 -14.08 4.89 16.12
N ALA A 88 -15.23 5.04 15.58
CA ALA A 88 -16.32 5.59 16.35
C ALA A 88 -16.65 4.72 17.54
#